data_0c9729bd0d80a31686889587b080fa0a
#
_entry.id   0c9729bd0d80a31686889587b080fa0a
#
_cell.length_a   1.000
_cell.length_b   1.000
_cell.length_c   1.000
_cell.angle_alpha   90.00
_cell.angle_beta   90.00
_cell.angle_gamma   90.00
#
_symmetry.space_group_name_H-M   'P 1'
#
loop_
_entity.id
_entity.type
_entity.pdbx_description
1 polymer ?
#
loop_
_entity_poly.entity_id
_entity_poly.type
_entity_poly.pdbx_seq_one_letter_code
_entity_poly.pdbx_strand_id
1 'polypeptide(L)'
;MRTFSVFALLLAASASVSASAAAQPGRGPAPVAKNMQALPVDPAPSYVRKDAPTDPVILKLWEEGMQRSQAGRLAQQLLDSIGPRLTGSPNMNRAQDWLLATYKQFGVSARKEQYGTWNSWKRGVAFAQLTAPRVKALEVNMLSWSGNTAGKWAEGAVVVVKPYQSPEEFAAWLPSVKGKIVLASAPRLTCRPASQMAEFAMTSTQLSLDSLQRDLSATYQGVTQRVPTFYSDVKAAGAVAVFESNYSQYPGVNKIFGSPRNAALPTFDVGCEDYGMLFRLAQNQQGPKVRVMAESEALGDQPVFNVIAEIKGATKPDEYVVLSAHFDSWEGHSGATDNATGSITMMEALRILKTVYPKPSRTILVGHWSGEEQGLNGSGSFTADHPEVVKGLQFAFNQDNGTGRVVSTGPGLHPENGPRLAQYMSQMPSQLTQYIRLSGPSGIGAGSDDASFRCWGAPAVGLGALSWDYSNSTWHTNRDAFDKIIVDDLKHNATLTAMFVYLASEDAEKSSRVLVDPIPGGRPGQVITVPSCGKPQRDASQYRR
;
A
#
# COMPACT_ATOMS: atom_id res chain seq x y z
N MET A 1 40.20 -9.45 15.69
CA MET A 1 40.24 -8.71 16.95
C MET A 1 40.39 -7.23 16.67
N ARG A 2 39.29 -6.57 16.31
CA ARG A 2 39.12 -5.12 16.30
C ARG A 2 37.62 -4.87 16.55
N THR A 3 37.26 -4.91 17.82
CA THR A 3 35.89 -4.70 18.30
C THR A 3 35.93 -3.72 19.47
N PHE A 4 34.96 -2.80 19.45
CA PHE A 4 34.59 -1.97 20.60
C PHE A 4 35.48 -0.75 20.94
N SER A 5 35.39 0.31 20.12
CA SER A 5 35.86 1.64 20.56
C SER A 5 35.02 2.80 20.00
N VAL A 6 33.75 2.60 19.63
CA VAL A 6 32.93 3.69 19.03
C VAL A 6 31.99 4.37 20.05
N PHE A 7 31.74 3.76 21.23
CA PHE A 7 30.80 4.33 22.22
C PHE A 7 31.46 5.17 23.34
N ALA A 8 32.80 5.27 23.38
CA ALA A 8 33.48 6.03 24.42
C ALA A 8 33.74 7.51 24.08
N LEU A 9 33.43 7.96 22.87
CA LEU A 9 33.76 9.33 22.41
C LEU A 9 32.63 10.38 22.52
N LEU A 10 31.49 10.02 23.08
CA LEU A 10 30.35 10.97 23.22
C LEU A 10 30.16 11.51 24.66
N LEU A 11 31.05 11.23 25.60
CA LEU A 11 30.94 11.66 27.01
C LEU A 11 32.06 12.60 27.50
N ALA A 12 32.90 13.10 26.62
CA ALA A 12 34.00 13.99 27.03
C ALA A 12 33.98 15.32 26.25
N ALA A 13 32.87 16.09 26.34
CA ALA A 13 32.86 17.50 25.93
C ALA A 13 31.81 18.27 26.72
N SER A 14 31.93 18.30 28.04
CA SER A 14 31.30 19.33 28.87
C SER A 14 32.35 20.39 29.22
N ALA A 15 32.65 21.25 28.26
CA ALA A 15 33.32 22.53 28.53
C ALA A 15 32.24 23.62 28.41
N SER A 16 31.89 24.19 29.54
CA SER A 16 31.02 25.36 29.69
C SER A 16 31.56 26.55 28.89
N VAL A 17 30.87 26.86 27.80
CA VAL A 17 31.00 28.21 27.18
C VAL A 17 29.62 28.88 27.32
N SER A 18 29.56 29.77 28.27
CA SER A 18 28.47 30.77 28.35
C SER A 18 28.61 31.74 27.18
N ALA A 19 27.90 31.44 26.09
CA ALA A 19 27.74 32.41 24.99
C ALA A 19 26.33 32.98 25.09
N SER A 20 26.28 34.28 25.30
CA SER A 20 25.07 35.11 25.21
C SER A 20 24.33 34.78 23.91
N ALA A 21 23.10 34.33 24.03
CA ALA A 21 22.20 34.16 22.90
C ALA A 21 21.82 35.52 22.35
N ALA A 22 22.56 35.99 21.32
CA ALA A 22 22.04 37.02 20.46
C ALA A 22 20.86 36.44 19.69
N ALA A 23 19.65 36.98 19.93
CA ALA A 23 18.46 36.63 19.19
C ALA A 23 18.72 36.81 17.70
N GLN A 24 18.74 35.71 16.96
CA GLN A 24 18.74 35.76 15.49
C GLN A 24 17.42 36.39 15.05
N PRO A 25 17.43 37.34 14.11
CA PRO A 25 16.21 37.92 13.54
C PRO A 25 15.38 36.74 12.98
N GLY A 26 14.12 36.67 13.40
CA GLY A 26 13.20 35.59 13.03
C GLY A 26 13.22 35.35 11.53
N ARG A 27 13.67 34.18 11.11
CA ARG A 27 13.34 33.66 9.77
C ARG A 27 11.83 33.50 9.76
N GLY A 28 11.17 34.29 8.90
CA GLY A 28 9.77 34.06 8.58
C GLY A 28 9.57 32.58 8.23
N PRO A 29 8.35 32.04 8.35
CA PRO A 29 8.08 30.66 8.03
C PRO A 29 8.70 30.35 6.66
N ALA A 30 9.49 29.27 6.59
CA ALA A 30 10.05 28.81 5.33
C ALA A 30 8.93 28.72 4.30
N PRO A 31 9.12 29.20 3.06
CA PRO A 31 8.07 29.10 2.06
C PRO A 31 7.68 27.63 1.95
N VAL A 32 6.40 27.35 2.22
CA VAL A 32 5.83 26.01 2.03
C VAL A 32 6.14 25.63 0.59
N ALA A 33 6.91 24.57 0.38
CA ALA A 33 7.22 24.08 -0.96
C ALA A 33 5.91 23.86 -1.69
N LYS A 34 5.64 24.66 -2.73
CA LYS A 34 4.41 24.50 -3.51
C LYS A 34 4.41 23.10 -4.08
N ASN A 35 3.41 22.32 -3.75
CA ASN A 35 3.26 20.98 -4.33
C ASN A 35 2.96 21.15 -5.83
N MET A 36 3.98 20.99 -6.66
CA MET A 36 3.90 21.15 -8.12
C MET A 36 2.87 20.21 -8.77
N GLN A 37 2.55 19.09 -8.12
CA GLN A 37 1.53 18.16 -8.60
C GLN A 37 0.11 18.71 -8.44
N ALA A 38 -0.12 19.63 -7.50
CA ALA A 38 -1.41 20.26 -7.26
C ALA A 38 -1.67 21.50 -8.14
N LEU A 39 -0.73 21.88 -8.99
CA LEU A 39 -0.89 23.02 -9.89
C LEU A 39 -1.46 22.55 -11.25
N PRO A 40 -2.30 23.38 -11.90
CA PRO A 40 -2.67 23.16 -13.28
C PRO A 40 -1.44 23.00 -14.17
N VAL A 41 -1.55 22.17 -15.19
CA VAL A 41 -0.44 21.99 -16.16
C VAL A 41 -0.28 23.28 -16.96
N ASP A 42 0.93 23.82 -17.02
CA ASP A 42 1.23 25.07 -17.74
C ASP A 42 2.43 24.83 -18.70
N PRO A 43 2.33 25.20 -20.00
CA PRO A 43 1.09 25.67 -20.65
C PRO A 43 -0.01 24.60 -20.61
N ALA A 44 -1.27 25.03 -20.56
CA ALA A 44 -2.40 24.10 -20.54
C ALA A 44 -2.39 23.24 -21.82
N PRO A 45 -2.36 21.89 -21.68
CA PRO A 45 -2.37 21.02 -22.85
C PRO A 45 -3.65 21.16 -23.68
N SER A 46 -3.57 20.74 -24.94
CA SER A 46 -4.71 20.83 -25.88
C SER A 46 -5.96 20.04 -25.46
N TYR A 47 -5.80 19.04 -24.58
CA TYR A 47 -6.93 18.29 -24.00
C TYR A 47 -7.63 19.01 -22.83
N VAL A 48 -7.12 20.14 -22.37
CA VAL A 48 -7.84 20.95 -21.36
C VAL A 48 -8.81 21.87 -22.07
N ARG A 49 -10.11 21.58 -21.95
CA ARG A 49 -11.15 22.40 -22.59
C ARG A 49 -11.16 23.82 -22.05
N LYS A 50 -11.45 24.77 -22.94
CA LYS A 50 -11.73 26.16 -22.58
C LYS A 50 -13.23 26.38 -22.31
N ASP A 51 -14.09 25.65 -23.04
CA ASP A 51 -15.53 25.79 -22.97
C ASP A 51 -16.19 24.64 -22.19
N ALA A 52 -17.41 24.83 -21.73
CA ALA A 52 -18.18 23.78 -21.08
C ALA A 52 -18.43 22.59 -22.03
N PRO A 53 -18.45 21.35 -21.52
CA PRO A 53 -18.88 20.21 -22.33
C PRO A 53 -20.29 20.37 -22.87
N THR A 54 -20.52 19.89 -24.08
CA THR A 54 -21.86 19.93 -24.73
C THR A 54 -22.54 18.56 -24.70
N ASP A 55 -21.82 17.49 -24.45
CA ASP A 55 -22.39 16.15 -24.33
C ASP A 55 -23.29 16.07 -23.08
N PRO A 56 -24.60 15.80 -23.25
CA PRO A 56 -25.55 15.76 -22.14
C PRO A 56 -25.29 14.61 -21.17
N VAL A 57 -24.63 13.54 -21.60
CA VAL A 57 -24.22 12.43 -20.72
C VAL A 57 -23.06 12.87 -19.82
N ILE A 58 -22.06 13.52 -20.37
CA ILE A 58 -20.92 14.09 -19.59
C ILE A 58 -21.43 15.07 -18.52
N LEU A 59 -22.39 15.94 -18.87
CA LEU A 59 -22.98 16.88 -17.90
C LEU A 59 -23.73 16.16 -16.77
N LYS A 60 -24.48 15.10 -17.08
CA LYS A 60 -25.18 14.29 -16.08
C LYS A 60 -24.20 13.47 -15.21
N LEU A 61 -23.11 12.94 -15.81
CA LEU A 61 -22.05 12.25 -15.04
C LEU A 61 -21.39 13.20 -14.04
N TRP A 62 -21.15 14.46 -14.45
CA TRP A 62 -20.65 15.50 -13.56
C TRP A 62 -21.60 15.76 -12.40
N GLU A 63 -22.87 16.00 -12.70
CA GLU A 63 -23.88 16.29 -11.68
C GLU A 63 -24.03 15.13 -10.69
N GLU A 64 -24.14 13.90 -11.19
CA GLU A 64 -24.28 12.72 -10.36
C GLU A 64 -23.04 12.45 -9.50
N GLY A 65 -21.83 12.59 -10.07
CA GLY A 65 -20.59 12.31 -9.39
C GLY A 65 -20.16 13.39 -8.40
N MET A 66 -20.33 14.67 -8.74
CA MET A 66 -19.86 15.77 -7.89
C MET A 66 -20.89 16.23 -6.87
N GLN A 67 -22.18 16.18 -7.19
CA GLN A 67 -23.26 16.72 -6.33
C GLN A 67 -24.00 15.63 -5.54
N ARG A 68 -24.08 14.41 -6.07
CA ARG A 68 -24.81 13.28 -5.47
C ARG A 68 -23.94 12.08 -5.14
N SER A 69 -22.62 12.31 -5.01
CA SER A 69 -21.66 11.25 -4.70
C SER A 69 -21.95 10.57 -3.38
N GLN A 70 -21.80 9.25 -3.37
CA GLN A 70 -21.87 8.42 -2.18
C GLN A 70 -20.49 7.97 -1.69
N ALA A 71 -19.41 8.37 -2.36
CA ALA A 71 -18.06 7.89 -2.10
C ALA A 71 -17.60 8.03 -0.64
N GLY A 72 -17.83 9.19 -0.01
CA GLY A 72 -17.45 9.41 1.38
C GLY A 72 -18.19 8.49 2.36
N ARG A 73 -19.50 8.26 2.16
CA ARG A 73 -20.32 7.35 2.96
C ARG A 73 -19.87 5.90 2.79
N LEU A 74 -19.60 5.48 1.56
CA LEU A 74 -19.13 4.13 1.24
C LEU A 74 -17.75 3.88 1.86
N ALA A 75 -16.85 4.84 1.75
CA ALA A 75 -15.53 4.77 2.36
C ALA A 75 -15.62 4.65 3.89
N GLN A 76 -16.45 5.47 4.54
CA GLN A 76 -16.64 5.40 5.99
C GLN A 76 -17.18 4.02 6.44
N GLN A 77 -18.17 3.47 5.73
CA GLN A 77 -18.70 2.14 6.04
C GLN A 77 -17.64 1.04 5.90
N LEU A 78 -16.84 1.08 4.83
CA LEU A 78 -15.81 0.09 4.59
C LEU A 78 -14.69 0.18 5.63
N LEU A 79 -14.24 1.39 5.96
CA LEU A 79 -13.04 1.61 6.75
C LEU A 79 -13.29 1.58 8.26
N ASP A 80 -14.36 2.21 8.73
CA ASP A 80 -14.64 2.31 10.17
C ASP A 80 -15.50 1.16 10.69
N SER A 81 -16.44 0.64 9.86
CA SER A 81 -17.36 -0.40 10.30
C SER A 81 -16.86 -1.82 9.98
N ILE A 82 -16.14 -2.00 8.88
CA ILE A 82 -15.56 -3.29 8.46
C ILE A 82 -14.09 -3.34 8.86
N GLY A 83 -13.27 -2.38 8.40
CA GLY A 83 -11.85 -2.26 8.74
C GLY A 83 -10.92 -3.05 7.81
N PRO A 84 -9.79 -3.60 8.33
CA PRO A 84 -8.78 -4.26 7.51
C PRO A 84 -9.32 -5.49 6.80
N ARG A 85 -8.78 -5.76 5.61
CA ARG A 85 -9.29 -6.77 4.66
C ARG A 85 -8.19 -7.72 4.22
N LEU A 86 -7.49 -8.30 5.21
CA LEU A 86 -6.42 -9.25 4.93
C LEU A 86 -6.93 -10.42 4.08
N THR A 87 -6.21 -10.77 3.04
CA THR A 87 -6.55 -11.87 2.12
C THR A 87 -6.85 -13.15 2.89
N GLY A 88 -8.00 -13.76 2.58
CA GLY A 88 -8.49 -14.99 3.22
C GLY A 88 -9.05 -14.81 4.64
N SER A 89 -9.01 -13.60 5.23
CA SER A 89 -9.57 -13.39 6.57
C SER A 89 -11.11 -13.39 6.58
N PRO A 90 -11.73 -13.70 7.73
CA PRO A 90 -13.18 -13.54 7.88
C PRO A 90 -13.66 -12.11 7.61
N ASN A 91 -12.82 -11.12 7.90
CA ASN A 91 -13.15 -9.72 7.68
C ASN A 91 -13.17 -9.35 6.20
N MET A 92 -12.26 -9.93 5.40
CA MET A 92 -12.30 -9.83 3.94
C MET A 92 -13.61 -10.39 3.37
N ASN A 93 -14.05 -11.56 3.84
CA ASN A 93 -15.33 -12.15 3.43
C ASN A 93 -16.51 -11.22 3.75
N ARG A 94 -16.53 -10.64 4.95
CA ARG A 94 -17.56 -9.65 5.37
C ARG A 94 -17.55 -8.41 4.46
N ALA A 95 -16.38 -7.92 4.08
CA ALA A 95 -16.21 -6.80 3.17
C ALA A 95 -16.74 -7.13 1.77
N GLN A 96 -16.47 -8.32 1.26
CA GLN A 96 -16.98 -8.78 -0.03
C GLN A 96 -18.50 -8.96 -0.02
N ASP A 97 -19.09 -9.44 1.08
CA ASP A 97 -20.55 -9.54 1.23
C ASP A 97 -21.19 -8.15 1.26
N TRP A 98 -20.54 -7.17 1.89
CA TRP A 98 -20.96 -5.77 1.84
C TRP A 98 -20.90 -5.19 0.42
N LEU A 99 -19.86 -5.50 -0.38
CA LEU A 99 -19.79 -5.12 -1.79
C LEU A 99 -20.98 -5.67 -2.58
N LEU A 100 -21.28 -6.97 -2.46
CA LEU A 100 -22.39 -7.59 -3.16
C LEU A 100 -23.74 -6.96 -2.77
N ALA A 101 -23.96 -6.72 -1.47
CA ALA A 101 -25.17 -6.08 -0.98
C ALA A 101 -25.32 -4.65 -1.50
N THR A 102 -24.21 -3.90 -1.57
CA THR A 102 -24.21 -2.52 -2.07
C THR A 102 -24.43 -2.46 -3.58
N TYR A 103 -23.80 -3.32 -4.37
CA TYR A 103 -24.08 -3.41 -5.81
C TYR A 103 -25.54 -3.80 -6.10
N LYS A 104 -26.10 -4.70 -5.31
CA LYS A 104 -27.53 -5.02 -5.40
C LYS A 104 -28.42 -3.78 -5.17
N GLN A 105 -28.07 -2.93 -4.19
CA GLN A 105 -28.79 -1.66 -3.95
C GLN A 105 -28.67 -0.70 -5.15
N PHE A 106 -27.54 -0.72 -5.86
CA PHE A 106 -27.35 0.08 -7.08
C PHE A 106 -28.05 -0.52 -8.32
N GLY A 107 -28.64 -1.71 -8.19
CA GLY A 107 -29.23 -2.43 -9.32
C GLY A 107 -28.17 -2.96 -10.31
N VAL A 108 -26.96 -3.23 -9.82
CA VAL A 108 -25.83 -3.78 -10.58
C VAL A 108 -25.67 -5.26 -10.25
N SER A 109 -25.46 -6.10 -11.26
CA SER A 109 -25.11 -7.49 -11.08
C SER A 109 -23.69 -7.61 -10.55
N ALA A 110 -23.50 -8.39 -9.49
CA ALA A 110 -22.18 -8.67 -8.94
C ALA A 110 -22.09 -10.11 -8.41
N ARG A 111 -20.89 -10.71 -8.46
CA ARG A 111 -20.62 -12.06 -8.00
C ARG A 111 -19.28 -12.17 -7.31
N LYS A 112 -19.15 -13.10 -6.39
CA LYS A 112 -17.85 -13.63 -5.94
C LYS A 112 -17.35 -14.66 -6.95
N GLU A 113 -16.09 -14.56 -7.30
CA GLU A 113 -15.40 -15.49 -8.21
C GLU A 113 -14.19 -16.07 -7.51
N GLN A 114 -14.25 -17.36 -7.19
CA GLN A 114 -13.17 -18.04 -6.48
C GLN A 114 -11.96 -18.19 -7.41
N TYR A 115 -10.78 -17.71 -6.95
CA TYR A 115 -9.55 -17.89 -7.71
C TYR A 115 -8.54 -18.85 -7.05
N GLY A 116 -8.79 -19.26 -5.79
CA GLY A 116 -7.90 -20.16 -5.07
C GLY A 116 -8.30 -20.39 -3.62
N THR A 117 -7.30 -20.76 -2.82
CA THR A 117 -7.37 -20.91 -1.36
C THR A 117 -6.23 -20.16 -0.70
N TRP A 118 -6.42 -19.68 0.53
CA TRP A 118 -5.39 -18.96 1.26
C TRP A 118 -5.44 -19.25 2.74
N ASN A 119 -4.28 -19.21 3.42
CA ASN A 119 -4.20 -19.40 4.87
C ASN A 119 -4.95 -18.28 5.60
N SER A 120 -6.09 -18.63 6.15
CA SER A 120 -6.98 -17.71 6.86
C SER A 120 -6.50 -17.46 8.28
N TRP A 121 -6.59 -16.21 8.68
CA TRP A 121 -6.16 -15.74 9.99
C TRP A 121 -7.09 -14.65 10.48
N LYS A 122 -7.39 -14.66 11.79
CA LYS A 122 -8.24 -13.68 12.44
C LYS A 122 -7.46 -13.01 13.55
N ARG A 123 -7.42 -11.67 13.52
CA ARG A 123 -6.86 -10.83 14.58
C ARG A 123 -7.78 -10.76 15.78
N GLY A 124 -7.22 -10.86 16.97
CA GLY A 124 -7.81 -10.43 18.23
C GLY A 124 -7.07 -9.21 18.81
N VAL A 125 -7.14 -9.01 20.12
CA VAL A 125 -6.45 -7.92 20.79
C VAL A 125 -4.95 -8.18 20.92
N ALA A 126 -4.15 -7.10 20.93
CA ALA A 126 -2.71 -7.19 21.07
C ALA A 126 -2.16 -6.03 21.90
N PHE A 127 -1.39 -6.35 22.93
CA PHE A 127 -0.79 -5.39 23.86
C PHE A 127 0.63 -5.75 24.20
N ALA A 128 1.46 -4.75 24.45
CA ALA A 128 2.77 -4.91 25.06
C ALA A 128 3.04 -3.84 26.09
N GLN A 129 3.73 -4.21 27.17
CA GLN A 129 4.08 -3.32 28.25
C GLN A 129 5.48 -3.60 28.78
N LEU A 130 6.31 -2.59 28.84
CA LEU A 130 7.56 -2.63 29.61
C LEU A 130 7.19 -2.71 31.11
N THR A 131 7.76 -3.70 31.83
CA THR A 131 7.53 -3.92 33.26
C THR A 131 8.75 -3.59 34.11
N ALA A 132 9.94 -3.65 33.55
CA ALA A 132 11.21 -3.23 34.16
C ALA A 132 12.11 -2.57 33.11
N PRO A 133 12.96 -1.59 33.47
CA PRO A 133 13.17 -1.00 34.81
C PRO A 133 12.08 -0.02 35.27
N ARG A 134 11.12 0.32 34.42
CA ARG A 134 9.95 1.13 34.73
C ARG A 134 8.73 0.63 33.97
N VAL A 135 7.53 1.00 34.39
CA VAL A 135 6.30 0.64 33.69
C VAL A 135 6.02 1.62 32.56
N LYS A 136 5.73 1.09 31.34
CA LYS A 136 5.31 1.88 30.18
C LYS A 136 4.50 1.00 29.21
N ALA A 137 3.33 1.46 28.76
CA ALA A 137 2.66 0.89 27.60
C ALA A 137 3.52 1.12 26.35
N LEU A 138 3.70 0.09 25.54
CA LEU A 138 4.45 0.17 24.29
C LEU A 138 3.50 0.33 23.11
N GLU A 139 3.90 1.13 22.12
CA GLU A 139 3.19 1.23 20.86
C GLU A 139 3.56 0.03 19.99
N VAL A 140 2.60 -0.87 19.77
CA VAL A 140 2.81 -2.12 19.04
C VAL A 140 1.68 -2.44 18.08
N ASN A 141 2.02 -3.10 16.97
CA ASN A 141 1.07 -3.72 16.06
C ASN A 141 1.44 -5.19 15.89
N MET A 142 0.51 -6.09 16.20
CA MET A 142 0.70 -7.50 15.91
C MET A 142 0.69 -7.70 14.39
N LEU A 143 1.67 -8.41 13.85
CA LEU A 143 1.76 -8.69 12.41
C LEU A 143 0.76 -9.76 12.00
N SER A 144 0.27 -9.69 10.74
CA SER A 144 -0.63 -10.68 10.17
C SER A 144 0.01 -12.07 10.20
N TRP A 145 -0.81 -13.10 10.39
CA TRP A 145 -0.40 -14.51 10.50
C TRP A 145 0.56 -14.84 11.65
N SER A 146 0.76 -13.93 12.60
CA SER A 146 1.54 -14.24 13.80
C SER A 146 0.79 -15.15 14.76
N GLY A 147 1.53 -15.84 15.63
CA GLY A 147 0.98 -16.67 16.70
C GLY A 147 0.34 -15.84 17.82
N ASN A 148 -0.17 -16.53 18.82
CA ASN A 148 -0.87 -15.95 19.97
C ASN A 148 -0.26 -16.37 21.31
N THR A 149 -0.73 -15.75 22.40
CA THR A 149 -0.36 -16.06 23.79
C THR A 149 -1.44 -16.86 24.53
N ALA A 150 -2.40 -17.45 23.80
CA ALA A 150 -3.55 -18.19 24.36
C ALA A 150 -4.36 -17.36 25.38
N GLY A 151 -4.56 -16.07 25.10
CA GLY A 151 -5.32 -15.14 25.95
C GLY A 151 -4.64 -14.79 27.28
N LYS A 152 -3.36 -15.09 27.46
CA LYS A 152 -2.63 -14.85 28.71
C LYS A 152 -1.49 -13.85 28.48
N TRP A 153 -1.15 -13.11 29.53
CA TRP A 153 0.08 -12.35 29.56
C TRP A 153 1.29 -13.28 29.61
N ALA A 154 2.23 -13.08 28.70
CA ALA A 154 3.52 -13.75 28.70
C ALA A 154 4.61 -12.68 28.92
N GLU A 155 5.48 -12.90 29.90
CA GLU A 155 6.56 -11.95 30.24
C GLU A 155 7.93 -12.56 29.90
N GLY A 156 8.83 -11.73 29.41
CA GLY A 156 10.22 -12.11 29.15
C GLY A 156 11.19 -10.94 29.27
N ALA A 157 12.42 -11.25 29.60
CA ALA A 157 13.52 -10.31 29.45
C ALA A 157 13.77 -10.05 27.95
N VAL A 158 14.19 -8.83 27.61
CA VAL A 158 14.47 -8.47 26.22
C VAL A 158 15.90 -8.86 25.85
N VAL A 159 16.07 -9.46 24.69
CA VAL A 159 17.37 -9.79 24.08
C VAL A 159 17.43 -9.26 22.65
N VAL A 160 18.58 -8.69 22.29
CA VAL A 160 18.83 -8.29 20.89
C VAL A 160 19.35 -9.49 20.12
N VAL A 161 18.83 -9.71 18.90
CA VAL A 161 19.36 -10.72 18.00
C VAL A 161 20.86 -10.44 17.73
N LYS A 162 21.68 -11.45 17.86
CA LYS A 162 23.08 -11.34 17.46
C LYS A 162 23.17 -11.34 15.93
N PRO A 163 23.82 -10.36 15.30
CA PRO A 163 24.11 -10.43 13.88
C PRO A 163 25.02 -11.62 13.58
N TYR A 164 24.47 -12.68 13.03
CA TYR A 164 25.20 -13.89 12.64
C TYR A 164 25.42 -13.91 11.12
N GLN A 165 26.49 -14.59 10.70
CA GLN A 165 26.85 -14.72 9.29
C GLN A 165 26.64 -16.14 8.75
N SER A 166 26.46 -17.13 9.66
CA SER A 166 26.21 -18.51 9.26
C SER A 166 25.12 -19.18 10.12
N PRO A 167 24.51 -20.28 9.63
CA PRO A 167 23.56 -21.07 10.40
C PRO A 167 24.14 -21.61 11.73
N GLU A 168 25.45 -21.92 11.78
CA GLU A 168 26.14 -22.42 12.97
C GLU A 168 26.23 -21.32 14.05
N GLU A 169 26.54 -20.09 13.67
CA GLU A 169 26.53 -18.95 14.58
C GLU A 169 25.12 -18.67 15.13
N PHE A 170 24.09 -18.82 14.28
CA PHE A 170 22.71 -18.73 14.70
C PHE A 170 22.35 -19.83 15.72
N ALA A 171 22.69 -21.09 15.42
CA ALA A 171 22.45 -22.22 16.32
C ALA A 171 23.13 -22.05 17.68
N ALA A 172 24.36 -21.51 17.70
CA ALA A 172 25.08 -21.21 18.93
C ALA A 172 24.43 -20.09 19.77
N TRP A 173 23.77 -19.11 19.12
CA TRP A 173 23.05 -18.03 19.80
C TRP A 173 21.66 -18.47 20.30
N LEU A 174 21.02 -19.41 19.63
CA LEU A 174 19.61 -19.79 19.82
C LEU A 174 19.25 -20.18 21.28
N PRO A 175 20.07 -20.89 22.07
CA PRO A 175 19.73 -21.17 23.47
C PRO A 175 19.56 -19.94 24.35
N SER A 176 20.11 -18.79 23.94
CA SER A 176 20.00 -17.54 24.68
C SER A 176 18.61 -16.90 24.69
N VAL A 177 17.69 -17.35 23.81
CA VAL A 177 16.35 -16.74 23.66
C VAL A 177 15.28 -17.35 24.56
N LYS A 178 15.59 -18.45 25.27
CA LYS A 178 14.60 -19.14 26.13
C LYS A 178 13.99 -18.19 27.16
N GLY A 179 12.66 -18.09 27.14
CA GLY A 179 11.88 -17.19 28.03
C GLY A 179 12.08 -15.70 27.76
N LYS A 180 12.55 -15.32 26.56
CA LYS A 180 12.86 -13.93 26.25
C LYS A 180 12.03 -13.40 25.07
N ILE A 181 12.00 -12.07 24.97
CA ILE A 181 11.48 -11.32 23.82
C ILE A 181 12.67 -10.90 22.96
N VAL A 182 12.65 -11.27 21.69
CA VAL A 182 13.76 -11.07 20.75
C VAL A 182 13.54 -9.79 19.94
N LEU A 183 14.46 -8.84 19.99
CA LEU A 183 14.52 -7.70 19.07
C LEU A 183 15.26 -8.13 17.81
N ALA A 184 14.56 -8.17 16.67
CA ALA A 184 15.03 -8.81 15.43
C ALA A 184 15.42 -7.85 14.31
N SER A 185 15.33 -6.53 14.50
CA SER A 185 15.70 -5.53 13.49
C SER A 185 16.72 -4.52 14.01
N ALA A 186 17.34 -3.76 13.10
CA ALA A 186 18.18 -2.62 13.46
C ALA A 186 17.33 -1.52 14.12
N PRO A 187 17.78 -0.90 15.22
CA PRO A 187 17.13 0.28 15.73
C PRO A 187 17.43 1.49 14.84
N ARG A 188 16.59 2.49 14.89
CA ARG A 188 16.91 3.82 14.35
C ARG A 188 17.74 4.59 15.36
N LEU A 189 18.79 5.28 14.89
CA LEU A 189 19.60 6.18 15.71
C LEU A 189 18.79 7.38 16.18
N THR A 190 17.85 7.83 15.34
CA THR A 190 16.87 8.86 15.66
C THR A 190 15.55 8.55 14.98
N CYS A 191 14.43 8.84 15.66
CA CYS A 191 13.09 8.75 15.10
C CYS A 191 12.60 10.10 14.55
N ARG A 192 13.51 11.07 14.35
CA ARG A 192 13.17 12.33 13.68
C ARG A 192 12.92 12.10 12.20
N PRO A 193 11.85 12.67 11.63
CA PRO A 193 11.60 12.63 10.20
C PRO A 193 12.77 13.19 9.38
N ALA A 194 13.00 12.65 8.19
CA ALA A 194 14.03 13.16 7.28
C ALA A 194 13.83 14.66 6.93
N SER A 195 12.58 15.11 6.82
CA SER A 195 12.22 16.50 6.62
C SER A 195 12.72 17.41 7.74
N GLN A 196 12.56 17.00 9.00
CA GLN A 196 13.09 17.74 10.15
C GLN A 196 14.63 17.74 10.17
N MET A 197 15.23 16.62 9.80
CA MET A 197 16.69 16.54 9.69
C MET A 197 17.21 17.47 8.60
N ALA A 198 16.54 17.52 7.45
CA ALA A 198 16.91 18.43 6.36
C ALA A 198 16.75 19.92 6.72
N GLU A 199 15.73 20.24 7.54
CA GLU A 199 15.42 21.62 7.92
C GLU A 199 16.29 22.12 9.08
N PHE A 200 16.54 21.30 10.10
CA PHE A 200 17.09 21.77 11.37
C PHE A 200 18.48 21.23 11.69
N ALA A 201 18.92 20.14 11.07
CA ALA A 201 20.23 19.58 11.37
C ALA A 201 21.35 20.30 10.62
N MET A 202 22.52 20.39 11.24
CA MET A 202 23.73 20.74 10.50
C MET A 202 24.05 19.64 9.49
N THR A 203 24.55 20.02 8.32
CA THR A 203 24.89 19.05 7.24
C THR A 203 25.85 17.96 7.73
N SER A 204 26.86 18.33 8.53
CA SER A 204 27.80 17.35 9.12
C SER A 204 27.09 16.35 10.03
N THR A 205 26.13 16.80 10.83
CA THR A 205 25.34 15.93 11.71
C THR A 205 24.49 14.95 10.88
N GLN A 206 23.80 15.46 9.85
CA GLN A 206 22.99 14.63 8.97
C GLN A 206 23.84 13.56 8.27
N LEU A 207 24.95 13.93 7.64
CA LEU A 207 25.85 12.98 6.95
C LEU A 207 26.40 11.92 7.90
N SER A 208 26.78 12.33 9.13
CA SER A 208 27.25 11.39 10.14
C SER A 208 26.19 10.40 10.57
N LEU A 209 24.96 10.86 10.87
CA LEU A 209 23.85 10.00 11.25
C LEU A 209 23.44 9.05 10.11
N ASP A 210 23.43 9.53 8.87
CA ASP A 210 23.10 8.72 7.69
C ASP A 210 24.15 7.62 7.47
N SER A 211 25.44 7.92 7.67
CA SER A 211 26.49 6.92 7.58
C SER A 211 26.36 5.86 8.68
N LEU A 212 26.24 6.28 9.92
CA LEU A 212 26.09 5.38 11.06
C LEU A 212 24.82 4.52 10.95
N GLN A 213 23.70 5.09 10.46
CA GLN A 213 22.47 4.35 10.26
C GLN A 213 22.61 3.31 9.15
N ARG A 214 23.30 3.64 8.05
CA ARG A 214 23.57 2.66 6.96
C ARG A 214 24.37 1.48 7.48
N ASP A 215 25.44 1.74 8.23
CA ASP A 215 26.31 0.68 8.80
C ASP A 215 25.53 -0.20 9.78
N LEU A 216 24.73 0.41 10.65
CA LEU A 216 23.87 -0.30 11.60
C LEU A 216 22.80 -1.13 10.85
N SER A 217 22.16 -0.56 9.85
CA SER A 217 21.17 -1.26 9.04
C SER A 217 21.80 -2.43 8.28
N ALA A 218 22.97 -2.25 7.69
CA ALA A 218 23.70 -3.31 6.99
C ALA A 218 24.06 -4.47 7.93
N THR A 219 24.41 -4.17 9.19
CA THR A 219 24.72 -5.18 10.22
C THR A 219 23.54 -6.12 10.47
N TYR A 220 22.32 -5.59 10.53
CA TYR A 220 21.10 -6.35 10.80
C TYR A 220 20.32 -6.76 9.53
N GLN A 221 20.76 -6.32 8.35
CA GLN A 221 20.08 -6.61 7.09
C GLN A 221 19.93 -8.12 6.87
N GLY A 222 18.68 -8.54 6.66
CA GLY A 222 18.37 -9.93 6.36
C GLY A 222 18.63 -10.91 7.51
N VAL A 223 18.84 -10.44 8.76
CA VAL A 223 19.15 -11.32 9.89
C VAL A 223 18.07 -12.39 10.09
N THR A 224 16.79 -12.07 9.91
CA THR A 224 15.68 -13.02 10.01
C THR A 224 15.48 -13.87 8.76
N GLN A 225 16.11 -13.50 7.64
CA GLN A 225 15.96 -14.15 6.33
C GLN A 225 17.14 -15.09 6.00
N ARG A 226 18.31 -14.88 6.65
CA ARG A 226 19.50 -15.72 6.44
C ARG A 226 19.29 -17.18 6.83
N VAL A 227 18.38 -17.43 7.79
CA VAL A 227 17.95 -18.78 8.16
C VAL A 227 16.43 -18.83 7.89
N PRO A 228 15.98 -19.59 6.89
CA PRO A 228 14.55 -19.65 6.52
C PRO A 228 13.63 -20.13 7.66
N THR A 229 14.18 -20.84 8.63
CA THR A 229 13.50 -21.37 9.82
C THR A 229 13.62 -20.47 11.05
N PHE A 230 14.13 -19.23 10.91
CA PHE A 230 14.42 -18.32 12.04
C PHE A 230 13.30 -18.27 13.09
N TYR A 231 12.05 -17.99 12.66
CA TYR A 231 10.93 -17.82 13.61
C TYR A 231 10.51 -19.15 14.26
N SER A 232 10.52 -20.24 13.52
CA SER A 232 10.23 -21.57 14.04
C SER A 232 11.29 -22.03 15.04
N ASP A 233 12.56 -21.78 14.74
CA ASP A 233 13.68 -22.17 15.61
C ASP A 233 13.72 -21.33 16.90
N VAL A 234 13.49 -20.01 16.79
CA VAL A 234 13.38 -19.10 17.93
C VAL A 234 12.19 -19.51 18.83
N LYS A 235 11.07 -19.92 18.23
CA LYS A 235 9.94 -20.47 18.98
C LYS A 235 10.29 -21.79 19.67
N ALA A 236 10.89 -22.74 18.94
CA ALA A 236 11.30 -24.04 19.48
C ALA A 236 12.30 -23.89 20.63
N ALA A 237 13.17 -22.89 20.57
CA ALA A 237 14.09 -22.52 21.64
C ALA A 237 13.40 -21.86 22.84
N GLY A 238 12.10 -21.60 22.78
CA GLY A 238 11.28 -21.11 23.88
C GLY A 238 11.24 -19.58 24.03
N ALA A 239 11.45 -18.83 22.98
CA ALA A 239 11.19 -17.37 23.00
C ALA A 239 9.71 -17.06 23.23
N VAL A 240 9.43 -15.92 23.86
CA VAL A 240 8.08 -15.45 24.17
C VAL A 240 7.45 -14.73 22.98
N ALA A 241 8.20 -13.84 22.33
CA ALA A 241 7.77 -13.06 21.18
C ALA A 241 8.98 -12.57 20.38
N VAL A 242 8.71 -12.12 19.14
CA VAL A 242 9.66 -11.36 18.31
C VAL A 242 9.12 -9.94 18.13
N PHE A 243 10.00 -8.96 18.29
CA PHE A 243 9.75 -7.55 18.05
C PHE A 243 10.62 -7.07 16.88
N GLU A 244 9.97 -6.40 15.92
CA GLU A 244 10.58 -5.72 14.79
C GLU A 244 10.22 -4.24 14.83
N SER A 245 10.90 -3.40 14.06
CA SER A 245 10.53 -2.00 13.88
C SER A 245 10.86 -1.54 12.48
N ASN A 246 9.83 -1.12 11.74
CA ASN A 246 9.92 -0.64 10.36
C ASN A 246 9.48 0.83 10.29
N TYR A 247 10.28 1.73 10.86
CA TYR A 247 10.01 3.16 10.92
C TYR A 247 9.83 3.79 9.53
N SER A 248 8.79 4.61 9.36
CA SER A 248 8.39 5.23 8.11
C SER A 248 8.36 6.76 8.13
N GLN A 249 9.48 7.38 8.45
CA GLN A 249 9.74 8.83 8.28
C GLN A 249 8.86 9.82 9.08
N TYR A 250 7.84 9.35 9.83
CA TYR A 250 6.95 10.19 10.65
C TYR A 250 6.84 9.64 12.06
N PRO A 251 6.66 10.50 13.10
CA PRO A 251 6.44 10.05 14.46
C PRO A 251 5.24 9.11 14.57
N GLY A 252 5.45 7.94 15.17
CA GLY A 252 4.42 6.93 15.36
C GLY A 252 3.95 6.22 14.08
N VAL A 253 4.65 6.40 12.95
CA VAL A 253 4.34 5.73 11.69
C VAL A 253 5.35 4.62 11.43
N ASN A 254 4.83 3.40 11.36
CA ASN A 254 5.61 2.20 11.05
C ASN A 254 4.99 1.45 9.87
N LYS A 255 5.86 0.86 9.05
CA LYS A 255 5.44 -0.06 7.98
C LYS A 255 4.97 -1.37 8.59
N ILE A 256 3.81 -1.84 8.15
CA ILE A 256 3.21 -3.09 8.62
C ILE A 256 3.13 -4.07 7.46
N PHE A 257 3.70 -5.24 7.67
CA PHE A 257 3.65 -6.38 6.76
C PHE A 257 3.16 -7.62 7.51
N GLY A 258 2.96 -8.72 6.79
CA GLY A 258 2.65 -9.99 7.42
C GLY A 258 3.87 -10.58 8.16
N SER A 259 3.62 -11.34 9.20
CA SER A 259 4.61 -12.23 9.79
C SER A 259 4.88 -13.40 8.84
N PRO A 260 6.08 -13.98 8.82
CA PRO A 260 6.31 -15.24 8.11
C PRO A 260 5.31 -16.31 8.54
N ARG A 261 4.75 -17.04 7.59
CA ARG A 261 3.64 -17.98 7.79
C ARG A 261 3.85 -19.05 8.85
N ASN A 262 5.08 -19.36 9.14
CA ASN A 262 5.43 -20.37 10.15
C ASN A 262 5.78 -19.74 11.51
N ALA A 263 5.57 -18.43 11.67
CA ALA A 263 5.77 -17.75 12.94
C ALA A 263 4.59 -18.04 13.88
N ALA A 264 4.44 -19.28 14.30
CA ALA A 264 3.49 -19.65 15.37
C ALA A 264 3.87 -19.01 16.73
N LEU A 265 4.55 -17.88 16.70
CA LEU A 265 5.09 -17.06 17.78
C LEU A 265 4.51 -15.64 17.63
N PRO A 266 4.06 -15.00 18.71
CA PRO A 266 3.65 -13.60 18.65
C PRO A 266 4.74 -12.72 18.06
N THR A 267 4.43 -12.02 16.95
CA THR A 267 5.36 -11.12 16.27
C THR A 267 4.74 -9.74 16.15
N PHE A 268 5.46 -8.72 16.59
CA PHE A 268 4.98 -7.35 16.64
C PHE A 268 5.92 -6.42 15.90
N ASP A 269 5.36 -5.47 15.17
CA ASP A 269 6.05 -4.24 14.85
C ASP A 269 5.90 -3.27 16.02
N VAL A 270 7.01 -2.63 16.43
CA VAL A 270 7.09 -1.75 17.61
C VAL A 270 7.45 -0.35 17.16
N GLY A 271 6.76 0.66 17.70
CA GLY A 271 7.05 2.07 17.42
C GLY A 271 8.52 2.41 17.59
N CYS A 272 9.03 3.26 16.71
CA CYS A 272 10.45 3.60 16.62
C CYS A 272 11.08 3.96 17.97
N GLU A 273 10.43 4.83 18.73
CA GLU A 273 10.91 5.32 20.01
C GLU A 273 10.97 4.21 21.07
N ASP A 274 9.94 3.37 21.12
CA ASP A 274 9.87 2.25 22.06
C ASP A 274 10.86 1.15 21.72
N TYR A 275 10.97 0.81 20.44
CA TYR A 275 11.96 -0.16 19.98
C TYR A 275 13.38 0.29 20.30
N GLY A 276 13.74 1.54 19.97
CA GLY A 276 15.04 2.11 20.28
C GLY A 276 15.33 2.16 21.78
N MET A 277 14.34 2.45 22.61
CA MET A 277 14.46 2.40 24.07
C MET A 277 14.77 0.97 24.54
N LEU A 278 13.99 -0.03 24.12
CA LEU A 278 14.20 -1.43 24.48
C LEU A 278 15.59 -1.91 24.05
N PHE A 279 16.00 -1.54 22.85
CA PHE A 279 17.30 -1.89 22.30
C PHE A 279 18.45 -1.33 23.17
N ARG A 280 18.41 -0.04 23.51
CA ARG A 280 19.42 0.60 24.37
C ARG A 280 19.45 0.00 25.77
N LEU A 281 18.28 -0.25 26.39
CA LEU A 281 18.18 -0.89 27.70
C LEU A 281 18.82 -2.29 27.68
N ALA A 282 18.57 -3.07 26.64
CA ALA A 282 19.15 -4.40 26.49
C ALA A 282 20.67 -4.36 26.27
N GLN A 283 21.15 -3.49 25.36
CA GLN A 283 22.58 -3.33 25.09
C GLN A 283 23.37 -2.87 26.32
N ASN A 284 22.79 -1.95 27.10
CA ASN A 284 23.42 -1.41 28.31
C ASN A 284 23.21 -2.30 29.56
N GLN A 285 22.70 -3.53 29.37
CA GLN A 285 22.49 -4.52 30.44
C GLN A 285 21.61 -3.99 31.60
N GLN A 286 20.65 -3.11 31.29
CA GLN A 286 19.74 -2.51 32.25
C GLN A 286 18.49 -3.37 32.55
N GLY A 287 18.50 -4.63 32.13
CA GLY A 287 17.51 -5.64 32.48
C GLY A 287 16.07 -5.36 32.04
N PRO A 288 15.80 -4.91 30.79
CA PRO A 288 14.44 -4.65 30.35
C PRO A 288 13.61 -5.94 30.38
N LYS A 289 12.40 -5.84 30.94
CA LYS A 289 11.37 -6.89 30.89
C LYS A 289 10.13 -6.34 30.24
N VAL A 290 9.52 -7.15 29.40
CA VAL A 290 8.27 -6.80 28.69
C VAL A 290 7.28 -7.94 28.84
N ARG A 291 6.03 -7.61 29.10
CA ARG A 291 4.92 -8.56 28.98
C ARG A 291 4.10 -8.25 27.73
N VAL A 292 3.66 -9.30 27.07
CA VAL A 292 2.83 -9.24 25.86
C VAL A 292 1.56 -10.04 26.06
N MET A 293 0.48 -9.60 25.41
CA MET A 293 -0.72 -10.37 25.18
C MET A 293 -1.06 -10.23 23.70
N ALA A 294 -1.24 -11.35 23.02
CA ALA A 294 -1.60 -11.41 21.60
C ALA A 294 -2.69 -12.47 21.42
N GLU A 295 -3.78 -12.06 20.81
CA GLU A 295 -4.85 -12.96 20.44
C GLU A 295 -4.95 -13.05 18.92
N SER A 296 -4.90 -14.24 18.41
CA SER A 296 -5.14 -14.54 17.00
C SER A 296 -5.66 -15.96 16.85
N GLU A 297 -6.28 -16.23 15.72
CA GLU A 297 -6.81 -17.53 15.39
C GLU A 297 -6.37 -17.90 13.97
N ALA A 298 -5.65 -19.01 13.83
CA ALA A 298 -5.33 -19.61 12.53
C ALA A 298 -6.51 -20.51 12.13
N LEU A 299 -7.13 -20.21 10.98
CA LEU A 299 -8.36 -20.86 10.52
C LEU A 299 -8.11 -21.89 9.39
N GLY A 300 -6.83 -22.15 9.07
CA GLY A 300 -6.45 -23.04 7.96
C GLY A 300 -6.73 -22.40 6.60
N ASP A 301 -6.61 -23.21 5.56
CA ASP A 301 -6.83 -22.76 4.20
C ASP A 301 -8.33 -22.57 3.93
N GLN A 302 -8.69 -21.37 3.48
CA GLN A 302 -10.06 -20.98 3.13
C GLN A 302 -10.12 -20.50 1.68
N PRO A 303 -11.27 -20.67 1.00
CA PRO A 303 -11.44 -20.15 -0.35
C PRO A 303 -11.31 -18.63 -0.38
N VAL A 304 -10.65 -18.12 -1.43
CA VAL A 304 -10.46 -16.68 -1.68
C VAL A 304 -11.09 -16.27 -3.00
N PHE A 305 -11.67 -15.07 -3.01
CA PHE A 305 -12.52 -14.60 -4.10
C PHE A 305 -12.13 -13.19 -4.54
N ASN A 306 -12.26 -12.93 -5.85
CA ASN A 306 -12.50 -11.60 -6.38
C ASN A 306 -14.00 -11.27 -6.29
N VAL A 307 -14.35 -9.99 -6.28
CA VAL A 307 -15.72 -9.54 -6.54
C VAL A 307 -15.76 -8.85 -7.90
N ILE A 308 -16.59 -9.39 -8.79
CA ILE A 308 -16.77 -8.85 -10.14
C ILE A 308 -18.18 -8.28 -10.25
N ALA A 309 -18.27 -6.99 -10.62
CA ALA A 309 -19.54 -6.32 -10.90
C ALA A 309 -19.64 -5.96 -12.38
N GLU A 310 -20.86 -5.97 -12.95
CA GLU A 310 -21.06 -5.85 -14.39
C GLU A 310 -22.26 -4.99 -14.76
N ILE A 311 -22.07 -4.14 -15.79
CA ILE A 311 -23.15 -3.59 -16.63
C ILE A 311 -22.92 -4.11 -18.04
N LYS A 312 -23.76 -5.03 -18.51
CA LYS A 312 -23.58 -5.67 -19.80
C LYS A 312 -23.77 -4.69 -20.96
N GLY A 313 -22.89 -4.80 -21.97
CA GLY A 313 -22.94 -4.00 -23.19
C GLY A 313 -24.16 -4.28 -24.04
N ALA A 314 -24.75 -3.23 -24.61
CA ALA A 314 -25.96 -3.32 -25.42
C ALA A 314 -25.64 -3.61 -26.91
N THR A 315 -24.52 -3.12 -27.44
CA THR A 315 -24.17 -3.23 -28.87
C THR A 315 -22.91 -4.03 -29.13
N LYS A 316 -21.95 -3.98 -28.21
CA LYS A 316 -20.66 -4.69 -28.26
C LYS A 316 -20.42 -5.46 -26.96
N PRO A 317 -21.27 -6.48 -26.63
CA PRO A 317 -21.24 -7.16 -25.33
C PRO A 317 -19.94 -7.95 -25.07
N ASP A 318 -19.19 -8.30 -26.11
CA ASP A 318 -17.92 -9.03 -26.03
C ASP A 318 -16.68 -8.11 -26.08
N GLU A 319 -16.90 -6.80 -26.04
CA GLU A 319 -15.87 -5.80 -25.81
C GLU A 319 -16.04 -5.20 -24.42
N TYR A 320 -14.91 -4.95 -23.72
CA TYR A 320 -14.92 -4.66 -22.30
C TYR A 320 -14.19 -3.36 -21.96
N VAL A 321 -14.73 -2.62 -21.00
CA VAL A 321 -14.00 -1.59 -20.24
C VAL A 321 -13.92 -2.06 -18.80
N VAL A 322 -12.71 -2.21 -18.26
CA VAL A 322 -12.48 -2.75 -16.92
C VAL A 322 -12.07 -1.61 -15.99
N LEU A 323 -12.74 -1.53 -14.86
CA LEU A 323 -12.40 -0.72 -13.70
C LEU A 323 -11.65 -1.62 -12.71
N SER A 324 -10.46 -1.25 -12.30
CA SER A 324 -9.51 -2.11 -11.62
C SER A 324 -8.97 -1.46 -10.35
N ALA A 325 -9.10 -2.15 -9.23
CA ALA A 325 -8.47 -1.82 -7.95
C ALA A 325 -8.47 -3.03 -7.04
N HIS A 326 -7.40 -3.24 -6.26
CA HIS A 326 -7.45 -4.30 -5.26
C HIS A 326 -8.30 -3.89 -4.05
N PHE A 327 -8.80 -4.91 -3.37
CA PHE A 327 -9.73 -4.75 -2.27
C PHE A 327 -9.16 -5.24 -0.94
N ASP A 328 -8.17 -6.11 -0.98
CA ASP A 328 -7.44 -6.53 0.21
C ASP A 328 -6.55 -5.40 0.77
N SER A 329 -6.11 -5.57 2.00
CA SER A 329 -5.22 -4.67 2.70
C SER A 329 -4.46 -5.39 3.80
N TRP A 330 -3.36 -4.81 4.27
CA TRP A 330 -2.68 -5.26 5.48
C TRP A 330 -3.48 -4.98 6.76
N GLU A 331 -3.10 -5.66 7.84
CA GLU A 331 -3.75 -5.60 9.17
C GLU A 331 -3.19 -4.51 10.10
N GLY A 332 -2.44 -3.55 9.59
CA GLY A 332 -1.88 -2.46 10.41
C GLY A 332 -2.92 -1.43 10.82
N HIS A 333 -3.83 -1.10 9.89
CA HIS A 333 -5.01 -0.25 10.05
C HIS A 333 -6.06 -0.66 9.03
N SER A 334 -7.01 0.22 8.67
CA SER A 334 -8.13 -0.16 7.79
C SER A 334 -7.82 -0.16 6.29
N GLY A 335 -6.58 0.17 5.85
CA GLY A 335 -6.20 0.17 4.44
C GLY A 335 -7.01 1.18 3.63
N ALA A 336 -6.99 2.46 4.06
CA ALA A 336 -7.80 3.52 3.46
C ALA A 336 -7.25 3.95 2.11
N THR A 337 -5.97 4.30 2.07
CA THR A 337 -5.29 4.78 0.86
C THR A 337 -4.70 3.63 0.06
N ASP A 338 -4.55 2.46 0.70
CA ASP A 338 -4.01 1.22 0.17
C ASP A 338 -4.95 0.03 0.48
N ASN A 339 -5.95 -0.29 -0.37
CA ASN A 339 -6.41 0.50 -1.52
C ASN A 339 -7.94 0.63 -1.50
N ALA A 340 -8.54 0.96 -0.31
CA ALA A 340 -9.97 1.17 -0.25
C ALA A 340 -10.43 2.35 -1.13
N THR A 341 -9.62 3.43 -1.22
CA THR A 341 -9.98 4.59 -2.06
C THR A 341 -10.02 4.23 -3.54
N GLY A 342 -9.10 3.40 -4.04
CA GLY A 342 -9.19 2.87 -5.40
C GLY A 342 -10.47 2.04 -5.61
N SER A 343 -10.72 1.08 -4.72
CA SER A 343 -11.92 0.24 -4.77
C SER A 343 -13.23 1.06 -4.68
N ILE A 344 -13.31 2.06 -3.81
CA ILE A 344 -14.48 2.95 -3.71
C ILE A 344 -14.61 3.84 -4.96
N THR A 345 -13.50 4.32 -5.52
CA THR A 345 -13.51 5.07 -6.79
C THR A 345 -14.18 4.24 -7.90
N MET A 346 -13.77 2.99 -8.06
CA MET A 346 -14.32 2.10 -9.11
C MET A 346 -15.79 1.75 -8.84
N MET A 347 -16.15 1.50 -7.58
CA MET A 347 -17.51 1.21 -7.16
C MET A 347 -18.44 2.40 -7.41
N GLU A 348 -18.04 3.60 -7.02
CA GLU A 348 -18.83 4.82 -7.20
C GLU A 348 -18.92 5.22 -8.68
N ALA A 349 -17.85 5.04 -9.45
CA ALA A 349 -17.88 5.25 -10.90
C ALA A 349 -18.91 4.33 -11.57
N LEU A 350 -18.98 3.05 -11.17
CA LEU A 350 -19.99 2.13 -11.72
C LEU A 350 -21.41 2.52 -11.30
N ARG A 351 -21.61 3.00 -10.04
CA ARG A 351 -22.91 3.52 -9.58
C ARG A 351 -23.35 4.73 -10.41
N ILE A 352 -22.44 5.69 -10.64
CA ILE A 352 -22.71 6.88 -11.47
C ILE A 352 -23.11 6.46 -12.88
N LEU A 353 -22.34 5.55 -13.49
CA LEU A 353 -22.62 5.00 -14.82
C LEU A 353 -23.96 4.27 -14.85
N LYS A 354 -24.27 3.43 -13.86
CA LYS A 354 -25.57 2.75 -13.79
C LYS A 354 -26.74 3.71 -13.75
N THR A 355 -26.58 4.84 -13.06
CA THR A 355 -27.63 5.87 -12.95
C THR A 355 -27.78 6.67 -14.24
N VAL A 356 -26.70 7.07 -14.89
CA VAL A 356 -26.71 8.02 -16.00
C VAL A 356 -26.65 7.32 -17.37
N TYR A 357 -25.94 6.20 -17.44
CA TYR A 357 -25.61 5.48 -18.67
C TYR A 357 -25.87 3.96 -18.51
N PRO A 358 -27.13 3.53 -18.25
CA PRO A 358 -27.45 2.15 -17.87
C PRO A 358 -27.37 1.13 -19.00
N LYS A 359 -27.20 1.55 -20.24
CA LYS A 359 -27.09 0.70 -21.44
C LYS A 359 -25.81 1.04 -22.20
N PRO A 360 -24.64 0.69 -21.66
CA PRO A 360 -23.35 0.99 -22.32
C PRO A 360 -23.22 0.25 -23.65
N SER A 361 -22.46 0.80 -24.58
CA SER A 361 -22.13 0.11 -25.83
C SER A 361 -21.30 -1.14 -25.57
N ARG A 362 -20.24 -1.04 -24.77
CA ARG A 362 -19.37 -2.13 -24.32
C ARG A 362 -19.75 -2.59 -22.92
N THR A 363 -19.46 -3.83 -22.60
CA THR A 363 -19.60 -4.35 -21.23
C THR A 363 -18.63 -3.64 -20.30
N ILE A 364 -19.14 -3.10 -19.19
CA ILE A 364 -18.34 -2.48 -18.15
C ILE A 364 -18.21 -3.47 -17.00
N LEU A 365 -16.97 -3.81 -16.65
CA LEU A 365 -16.65 -4.68 -15.50
C LEU A 365 -15.93 -3.86 -14.42
N VAL A 366 -16.23 -4.14 -13.16
CA VAL A 366 -15.39 -3.75 -12.03
C VAL A 366 -14.77 -5.00 -11.44
N GLY A 367 -13.45 -5.04 -11.36
CA GLY A 367 -12.71 -6.04 -10.60
C GLY A 367 -12.25 -5.44 -9.27
N HIS A 368 -12.79 -5.99 -8.17
CA HIS A 368 -12.27 -5.79 -6.82
C HIS A 368 -11.39 -6.99 -6.50
N TRP A 369 -10.09 -6.81 -6.71
CA TRP A 369 -9.14 -7.90 -6.63
C TRP A 369 -8.78 -8.23 -5.19
N SER A 370 -8.48 -9.49 -4.91
CA SER A 370 -8.00 -9.98 -3.63
C SER A 370 -6.63 -10.61 -3.81
N GLY A 371 -5.79 -10.51 -2.78
CA GLY A 371 -4.44 -11.07 -2.84
C GLY A 371 -3.48 -10.30 -3.73
N GLU A 372 -3.74 -9.01 -3.96
CA GLU A 372 -2.81 -8.09 -4.59
C GLU A 372 -1.55 -7.98 -3.74
N GLU A 373 -1.71 -7.71 -2.45
CA GLU A 373 -0.67 -7.56 -1.43
C GLU A 373 0.25 -8.79 -1.28
N GLN A 374 -0.17 -9.93 -1.81
CA GLN A 374 0.59 -11.17 -1.82
C GLN A 374 1.08 -11.55 -3.22
N GLY A 375 1.02 -10.63 -4.20
CA GLY A 375 1.59 -10.77 -5.53
C GLY A 375 0.60 -10.82 -6.68
N LEU A 376 -0.38 -9.91 -6.70
CA LEU A 376 -1.36 -9.72 -7.79
C LEU A 376 -2.21 -10.98 -8.07
N ASN A 377 -2.48 -11.78 -7.03
CA ASN A 377 -3.02 -13.13 -7.22
C ASN A 377 -4.42 -13.12 -7.82
N GLY A 378 -5.28 -12.21 -7.37
CA GLY A 378 -6.66 -12.11 -7.84
C GLY A 378 -6.78 -11.64 -9.28
N SER A 379 -6.13 -10.53 -9.63
CA SER A 379 -6.14 -9.98 -10.98
C SER A 379 -5.41 -10.89 -11.96
N GLY A 380 -4.26 -11.48 -11.55
CA GLY A 380 -3.51 -12.44 -12.35
C GLY A 380 -4.32 -13.71 -12.65
N SER A 381 -5.07 -14.20 -11.66
CA SER A 381 -5.99 -15.33 -11.87
C SER A 381 -7.13 -14.97 -12.80
N PHE A 382 -7.74 -13.79 -12.62
CA PHE A 382 -8.84 -13.35 -13.47
C PHE A 382 -8.40 -13.24 -14.95
N THR A 383 -7.27 -12.61 -15.23
CA THR A 383 -6.79 -12.47 -16.61
C THR A 383 -6.39 -13.81 -17.24
N ALA A 384 -5.93 -14.78 -16.46
CA ALA A 384 -5.63 -16.13 -16.93
C ALA A 384 -6.90 -16.96 -17.20
N ASP A 385 -7.96 -16.78 -16.41
CA ASP A 385 -9.21 -17.52 -16.50
C ASP A 385 -10.19 -16.90 -17.52
N HIS A 386 -10.04 -15.60 -17.84
CA HIS A 386 -10.90 -14.84 -18.74
C HIS A 386 -10.15 -14.26 -19.95
N PRO A 387 -9.54 -15.12 -20.81
CA PRO A 387 -8.82 -14.63 -22.01
C PRO A 387 -9.74 -13.89 -22.97
N GLU A 388 -11.05 -14.13 -22.97
CA GLU A 388 -12.05 -13.40 -23.76
C GLU A 388 -12.14 -11.92 -23.33
N VAL A 389 -12.07 -11.64 -22.00
CA VAL A 389 -12.06 -10.27 -21.48
C VAL A 389 -10.76 -9.57 -21.89
N VAL A 390 -9.62 -10.23 -21.74
CA VAL A 390 -8.31 -9.71 -22.14
C VAL A 390 -8.28 -9.40 -23.63
N LYS A 391 -8.79 -10.30 -24.47
CA LYS A 391 -8.88 -10.12 -25.93
C LYS A 391 -9.85 -9.01 -26.32
N GLY A 392 -11.00 -8.94 -25.64
CA GLY A 392 -12.07 -7.95 -25.86
C GLY A 392 -11.79 -6.59 -25.26
N LEU A 393 -10.73 -6.42 -24.48
CA LEU A 393 -10.48 -5.20 -23.70
C LEU A 393 -10.32 -3.96 -24.58
N GLN A 394 -11.09 -2.92 -24.28
CA GLN A 394 -10.95 -1.57 -24.79
C GLN A 394 -9.93 -0.79 -23.96
N PHE A 395 -10.14 -0.74 -22.64
CA PHE A 395 -9.21 -0.25 -21.64
C PHE A 395 -9.47 -0.90 -20.27
N ALA A 396 -8.40 -1.13 -19.50
CA ALA A 396 -8.48 -1.27 -18.05
C ALA A 396 -7.95 0.00 -17.39
N PHE A 397 -8.74 0.62 -16.52
CA PHE A 397 -8.37 1.78 -15.72
C PHE A 397 -8.11 1.31 -14.30
N ASN A 398 -6.85 1.43 -13.83
CA ASN A 398 -6.43 1.01 -12.50
C ASN A 398 -6.08 2.20 -11.63
N GLN A 399 -6.50 2.17 -10.35
CA GLN A 399 -6.07 3.13 -9.35
C GLN A 399 -5.61 2.41 -8.10
N ASP A 400 -4.33 2.64 -7.73
CA ASP A 400 -3.68 2.05 -6.58
C ASP A 400 -2.44 2.87 -6.19
N ASN A 401 -2.66 4.08 -5.69
CA ASN A 401 -1.56 4.98 -5.36
C ASN A 401 -1.97 6.12 -4.44
N GLY A 402 -2.78 5.81 -3.43
CA GLY A 402 -3.23 6.77 -2.44
C GLY A 402 -4.57 7.42 -2.77
N THR A 403 -4.90 8.46 -2.03
CA THR A 403 -6.24 9.05 -1.99
C THR A 403 -6.34 10.40 -2.70
N GLY A 404 -5.24 10.96 -3.17
CA GLY A 404 -5.22 12.28 -3.80
C GLY A 404 -5.96 12.30 -5.13
N ARG A 405 -6.24 13.52 -5.60
CA ARG A 405 -6.80 13.76 -6.93
C ARG A 405 -5.89 13.15 -8.01
N VAL A 406 -6.49 12.56 -9.04
CA VAL A 406 -5.73 12.08 -10.20
C VAL A 406 -5.03 13.26 -10.90
N VAL A 407 -3.71 13.16 -11.02
CA VAL A 407 -2.84 14.19 -11.62
C VAL A 407 -1.97 13.65 -12.76
N SER A 408 -2.04 12.36 -13.04
CA SER A 408 -1.32 11.75 -14.18
C SER A 408 -2.06 10.54 -14.71
N THR A 409 -1.90 10.29 -16.00
CA THR A 409 -2.25 9.05 -16.69
C THR A 409 -1.35 8.90 -17.91
N GLY A 410 -1.42 7.77 -18.61
CA GLY A 410 -0.62 7.56 -19.82
C GLY A 410 -1.03 6.29 -20.58
N PRO A 411 -0.52 6.11 -21.79
CA PRO A 411 -0.92 5.03 -22.69
C PRO A 411 -0.41 3.65 -22.27
N GLY A 412 0.34 3.55 -21.16
CA GLY A 412 0.98 2.29 -20.77
C GLY A 412 1.98 1.81 -21.84
N LEU A 413 1.81 0.58 -22.31
CA LEU A 413 2.66 -0.02 -23.34
C LEU A 413 2.30 0.41 -24.77
N HIS A 414 1.20 1.13 -25.00
CA HIS A 414 0.60 1.35 -26.29
C HIS A 414 0.61 2.83 -26.68
N PRO A 415 1.68 3.36 -27.29
CA PRO A 415 1.86 4.80 -27.53
C PRO A 415 0.70 5.45 -28.28
N GLU A 416 0.08 4.72 -29.23
CA GLU A 416 -1.05 5.21 -30.02
C GLU A 416 -2.32 5.47 -29.20
N ASN A 417 -2.41 4.95 -27.98
CA ASN A 417 -3.50 5.23 -27.06
C ASN A 417 -3.34 6.59 -26.34
N GLY A 418 -2.16 7.22 -26.38
CA GLY A 418 -1.94 8.54 -25.80
C GLY A 418 -2.83 9.62 -26.39
N PRO A 419 -2.84 9.83 -27.72
CA PRO A 419 -3.76 10.74 -28.39
C PRO A 419 -5.24 10.45 -28.10
N ARG A 420 -5.63 9.18 -27.97
CA ARG A 420 -6.99 8.75 -27.63
C ARG A 420 -7.38 9.17 -26.22
N LEU A 421 -6.51 8.98 -25.23
CA LEU A 421 -6.75 9.48 -23.86
C LEU A 421 -6.85 11.01 -23.83
N ALA A 422 -6.00 11.71 -24.59
CA ALA A 422 -6.10 13.16 -24.76
C ALA A 422 -7.45 13.59 -25.36
N GLN A 423 -7.92 12.86 -26.37
CA GLN A 423 -9.23 13.09 -26.99
C GLN A 423 -10.36 12.88 -25.98
N TYR A 424 -10.32 11.84 -25.14
CA TYR A 424 -11.31 11.66 -24.08
C TYR A 424 -11.29 12.84 -23.09
N MET A 425 -10.12 13.22 -22.61
CA MET A 425 -9.97 14.35 -21.68
C MET A 425 -10.47 15.66 -22.27
N SER A 426 -10.33 15.87 -23.60
CA SER A 426 -10.83 17.07 -24.27
C SER A 426 -12.35 17.19 -24.31
N GLN A 427 -13.09 16.13 -23.97
CA GLN A 427 -14.54 16.11 -23.88
C GLN A 427 -15.05 16.30 -22.45
N MET A 428 -14.15 16.30 -21.46
CA MET A 428 -14.47 16.42 -20.04
C MET A 428 -14.41 17.87 -19.55
N PRO A 429 -15.05 18.23 -18.42
CA PRO A 429 -14.85 19.52 -17.78
C PRO A 429 -13.39 19.78 -17.43
N SER A 430 -12.90 20.99 -17.66
CA SER A 430 -11.51 21.38 -17.35
C SER A 430 -11.17 21.21 -15.86
N GLN A 431 -12.17 21.35 -14.98
CA GLN A 431 -11.99 21.13 -13.54
C GLN A 431 -11.48 19.71 -13.21
N LEU A 432 -11.77 18.71 -14.07
CA LEU A 432 -11.24 17.36 -13.92
C LEU A 432 -9.85 17.20 -14.55
N THR A 433 -9.57 17.86 -15.67
CA THR A 433 -8.43 17.54 -16.53
C THR A 433 -7.24 18.49 -16.41
N GLN A 434 -7.42 19.71 -15.89
CA GLN A 434 -6.37 20.75 -15.83
C GLN A 434 -5.13 20.37 -14.99
N TYR A 435 -5.27 19.41 -14.08
CA TYR A 435 -4.17 18.93 -13.24
C TYR A 435 -3.51 17.66 -13.78
N ILE A 436 -4.11 17.02 -14.78
CA ILE A 436 -3.64 15.74 -15.29
C ILE A 436 -2.50 15.97 -16.29
N ARG A 437 -1.39 15.30 -16.08
CA ARG A 437 -0.30 15.19 -17.04
C ARG A 437 -0.42 13.87 -17.79
N LEU A 438 -0.50 13.95 -19.11
CA LEU A 438 -0.43 12.77 -19.95
C LEU A 438 1.05 12.38 -20.12
N SER A 439 1.45 11.29 -19.51
CA SER A 439 2.81 10.76 -19.64
C SER A 439 3.02 10.09 -21.00
N GLY A 440 4.27 9.95 -21.39
CA GLY A 440 4.64 9.07 -22.51
C GLY A 440 4.41 7.60 -22.20
N PRO A 441 4.71 6.70 -23.18
CA PRO A 441 4.66 5.27 -22.94
C PRO A 441 5.54 4.87 -21.77
N SER A 442 5.06 3.93 -20.98
CA SER A 442 5.78 3.39 -19.82
C SER A 442 5.90 1.88 -19.93
N GLY A 443 6.94 1.32 -19.34
CA GLY A 443 7.11 -0.12 -19.22
C GLY A 443 6.01 -0.79 -18.39
N ILE A 444 6.11 -2.09 -18.24
CA ILE A 444 5.24 -2.84 -17.34
C ILE A 444 5.66 -2.45 -15.92
N GLY A 445 4.87 -1.60 -15.28
CA GLY A 445 4.97 -1.37 -13.85
C GLY A 445 4.63 -2.69 -13.13
N ALA A 446 5.48 -3.12 -12.21
CA ALA A 446 5.22 -4.33 -11.42
C ALA A 446 4.49 -4.00 -10.11
N GLY A 447 3.88 -2.82 -10.01
CA GLY A 447 3.44 -2.28 -8.73
C GLY A 447 1.97 -2.44 -8.42
N SER A 448 1.10 -2.88 -9.36
CA SER A 448 -0.33 -3.05 -9.11
C SER A 448 -1.02 -3.89 -10.21
N ASP A 449 -2.32 -4.12 -10.06
CA ASP A 449 -3.17 -5.01 -10.86
C ASP A 449 -3.21 -4.73 -12.37
N ASP A 450 -2.91 -3.50 -12.81
CA ASP A 450 -2.77 -3.20 -14.24
C ASP A 450 -1.65 -4.02 -14.92
N ALA A 451 -0.63 -4.44 -14.16
CA ALA A 451 0.41 -5.33 -14.66
C ALA A 451 -0.14 -6.69 -15.09
N SER A 452 -1.20 -7.18 -14.43
CA SER A 452 -1.87 -8.44 -14.78
C SER A 452 -2.56 -8.39 -16.15
N PHE A 453 -2.90 -7.21 -16.65
CA PHE A 453 -3.43 -7.01 -18.00
C PHE A 453 -2.31 -6.70 -19.00
N ARG A 454 -1.35 -5.85 -18.61
CA ARG A 454 -0.24 -5.42 -19.46
C ARG A 454 0.66 -6.58 -19.91
N CYS A 455 0.88 -7.56 -19.04
CA CYS A 455 1.69 -8.73 -19.40
C CYS A 455 1.09 -9.55 -20.56
N TRP A 456 -0.21 -9.45 -20.81
CA TRP A 456 -0.90 -10.00 -22.00
C TRP A 456 -0.89 -9.05 -23.20
N GLY A 457 -0.17 -7.93 -23.14
CA GLY A 457 -0.24 -6.89 -24.17
C GLY A 457 -1.62 -6.23 -24.26
N ALA A 458 -2.39 -6.22 -23.19
CA ALA A 458 -3.70 -5.58 -23.15
C ALA A 458 -3.58 -4.10 -22.72
N PRO A 459 -4.45 -3.20 -23.25
CA PRO A 459 -4.39 -1.77 -22.96
C PRO A 459 -4.91 -1.49 -21.54
N ALA A 460 -3.98 -1.44 -20.58
CA ALA A 460 -4.24 -1.05 -19.20
C ALA A 460 -3.46 0.20 -18.83
N VAL A 461 -4.12 1.13 -18.16
CA VAL A 461 -3.60 2.44 -17.80
C VAL A 461 -3.80 2.72 -16.32
N GLY A 462 -2.77 3.30 -15.70
CA GLY A 462 -2.85 3.76 -14.31
C GLY A 462 -3.42 5.17 -14.22
N LEU A 463 -4.20 5.41 -13.19
CA LEU A 463 -4.71 6.73 -12.79
C LEU A 463 -3.87 7.21 -11.60
N GLY A 464 -2.79 7.96 -11.89
CA GLY A 464 -1.81 8.39 -10.90
C GLY A 464 -2.33 9.54 -10.03
N ALA A 465 -2.43 9.30 -8.73
CA ALA A 465 -2.94 10.27 -7.76
C ALA A 465 -1.88 11.23 -7.23
N LEU A 466 -2.31 12.39 -6.72
CA LEU A 466 -1.50 13.28 -5.93
C LEU A 466 -1.00 12.55 -4.68
N SER A 467 0.30 12.58 -4.48
CA SER A 467 0.98 11.64 -3.57
C SER A 467 0.58 11.77 -2.10
N TRP A 468 0.34 12.99 -1.56
CA TRP A 468 0.17 13.19 -0.11
C TRP A 468 1.22 12.46 0.73
N ASP A 469 2.42 12.28 0.15
CA ASP A 469 3.51 11.47 0.71
C ASP A 469 3.08 10.01 1.05
N TYR A 470 2.26 9.42 0.17
CA TYR A 470 1.69 8.08 0.28
C TYR A 470 2.71 7.04 0.73
N SER A 471 3.87 7.00 0.07
CA SER A 471 4.91 6.01 0.34
C SER A 471 5.43 6.02 1.78
N ASN A 472 5.43 7.16 2.46
CA ASN A 472 5.95 7.29 3.83
C ASN A 472 4.84 7.38 4.88
N SER A 473 3.68 7.96 4.53
CA SER A 473 2.65 8.30 5.50
C SER A 473 1.60 7.21 5.68
N THR A 474 1.21 6.52 4.60
CA THR A 474 0.07 5.60 4.63
C THR A 474 0.32 4.24 3.99
N TRP A 475 1.07 4.15 2.88
CA TRP A 475 1.34 2.88 2.21
C TRP A 475 1.91 1.83 3.17
N HIS A 476 1.17 0.75 3.39
CA HIS A 476 1.49 -0.33 4.33
C HIS A 476 1.80 0.16 5.75
N THR A 477 1.11 1.18 6.27
CA THR A 477 1.40 1.70 7.59
C THR A 477 0.29 1.46 8.61
N ASN A 478 0.67 1.58 9.90
CA ASN A 478 -0.26 1.57 11.02
C ASN A 478 -1.13 2.84 11.12
N ARG A 479 -1.08 3.74 10.13
CA ARG A 479 -1.82 5.02 10.11
C ARG A 479 -2.71 5.17 8.88
N ASP A 480 -2.87 4.12 8.08
CA ASP A 480 -3.71 4.15 6.89
C ASP A 480 -5.20 3.99 7.25
N ALA A 481 -5.81 5.09 7.66
CA ALA A 481 -7.16 5.20 8.19
C ALA A 481 -8.04 6.16 7.39
N PHE A 482 -9.35 6.16 7.66
CA PHE A 482 -10.34 7.02 6.99
C PHE A 482 -9.97 8.51 7.01
N ASP A 483 -9.40 9.02 8.10
CA ASP A 483 -8.98 10.42 8.24
C ASP A 483 -7.82 10.85 7.32
N LYS A 484 -7.27 9.93 6.55
CA LYS A 484 -6.32 10.23 5.46
C LYS A 484 -7.01 10.50 4.12
N ILE A 485 -8.31 10.28 4.03
CA ILE A 485 -9.07 10.49 2.79
C ILE A 485 -9.45 11.96 2.63
N ILE A 486 -9.21 12.48 1.43
CA ILE A 486 -9.77 13.75 0.98
C ILE A 486 -11.01 13.45 0.15
N VAL A 487 -12.19 13.58 0.76
CA VAL A 487 -13.47 13.17 0.15
C VAL A 487 -13.74 13.88 -1.18
N ASP A 488 -13.34 15.14 -1.33
CA ASP A 488 -13.53 15.87 -2.59
C ASP A 488 -12.64 15.33 -3.71
N ASP A 489 -11.43 14.86 -3.39
CA ASP A 489 -10.56 14.19 -4.37
C ASP A 489 -11.13 12.81 -4.73
N LEU A 490 -11.70 12.08 -3.78
CA LEU A 490 -12.35 10.79 -4.03
C LEU A 490 -13.57 10.93 -4.98
N LYS A 491 -14.43 11.94 -4.75
CA LYS A 491 -15.54 12.27 -5.67
C LYS A 491 -15.05 12.64 -7.06
N HIS A 492 -14.00 13.45 -7.12
CA HIS A 492 -13.36 13.86 -8.36
C HIS A 492 -12.86 12.63 -9.14
N ASN A 493 -12.14 11.72 -8.49
CA ASN A 493 -11.59 10.53 -9.11
C ASN A 493 -12.68 9.60 -9.64
N ALA A 494 -13.76 9.37 -8.87
CA ALA A 494 -14.88 8.55 -9.30
C ALA A 494 -15.62 9.17 -10.51
N THR A 495 -15.80 10.49 -10.53
CA THR A 495 -16.43 11.22 -11.63
C THR A 495 -15.56 11.17 -12.90
N LEU A 496 -14.27 11.44 -12.76
CA LEU A 496 -13.29 11.34 -13.84
C LEU A 496 -13.28 9.93 -14.45
N THR A 497 -13.22 8.91 -13.60
CA THR A 497 -13.20 7.51 -14.02
C THR A 497 -14.49 7.13 -14.75
N ALA A 498 -15.66 7.56 -14.26
CA ALA A 498 -16.94 7.34 -14.94
C ALA A 498 -16.96 7.96 -16.34
N MET A 499 -16.39 9.15 -16.51
CA MET A 499 -16.31 9.82 -17.83
C MET A 499 -15.32 9.10 -18.77
N PHE A 500 -14.15 8.66 -18.29
CA PHE A 500 -13.24 7.83 -19.09
C PHE A 500 -13.93 6.56 -19.58
N VAL A 501 -14.66 5.88 -18.70
CA VAL A 501 -15.36 4.62 -19.02
C VAL A 501 -16.48 4.86 -20.03
N TYR A 502 -17.27 5.91 -19.86
CA TYR A 502 -18.31 6.29 -20.83
C TYR A 502 -17.70 6.53 -22.21
N LEU A 503 -16.68 7.37 -22.31
CA LEU A 503 -16.03 7.71 -23.57
C LEU A 503 -15.35 6.48 -24.22
N ALA A 504 -14.69 5.64 -23.42
CA ALA A 504 -14.11 4.40 -23.91
C ALA A 504 -15.17 3.38 -24.36
N SER A 505 -16.35 3.37 -23.69
CA SER A 505 -17.47 2.50 -24.08
C SER A 505 -18.11 2.93 -25.41
N GLU A 506 -18.23 4.25 -25.66
CA GLU A 506 -18.85 4.80 -26.87
C GLU A 506 -17.87 4.94 -28.06
N ASP A 507 -16.57 4.83 -27.84
CA ASP A 507 -15.59 4.97 -28.91
C ASP A 507 -15.85 3.95 -30.04
N ALA A 508 -16.03 4.46 -31.26
CA ALA A 508 -16.26 3.61 -32.43
C ALA A 508 -15.06 2.70 -32.72
N GLU A 509 -13.86 3.20 -32.45
CA GLU A 509 -12.61 2.50 -32.71
C GLU A 509 -12.14 1.73 -31.47
N LYS A 510 -11.48 0.61 -31.71
CA LYS A 510 -10.80 -0.14 -30.65
C LYS A 510 -9.46 0.48 -30.29
N SER A 511 -9.09 0.42 -29.01
CA SER A 511 -7.76 0.83 -28.54
C SER A 511 -6.66 0.05 -29.26
N SER A 512 -5.54 0.73 -29.53
CA SER A 512 -4.37 0.12 -30.16
C SER A 512 -3.74 -0.91 -29.22
N ARG A 513 -3.21 -1.96 -29.85
CA ARG A 513 -2.37 -2.99 -29.20
C ARG A 513 -0.93 -2.98 -29.74
N VAL A 514 -0.59 -1.96 -30.52
CA VAL A 514 0.79 -1.75 -30.97
C VAL A 514 1.64 -1.38 -29.77
N LEU A 515 2.63 -2.21 -29.47
CA LEU A 515 3.53 -1.99 -28.34
C LEU A 515 4.57 -0.94 -28.69
N VAL A 516 4.98 -0.17 -27.67
CA VAL A 516 6.18 0.66 -27.80
C VAL A 516 7.41 -0.21 -28.00
N ASP A 517 8.28 0.17 -28.94
CA ASP A 517 9.54 -0.55 -29.21
C ASP A 517 10.69 0.48 -29.35
N PRO A 518 11.72 0.44 -28.53
CA PRO A 518 11.90 -0.48 -27.40
C PRO A 518 11.05 -0.09 -26.18
N ILE A 519 10.66 -1.07 -25.34
CA ILE A 519 9.92 -0.81 -24.10
C ILE A 519 10.86 -0.15 -23.09
N PRO A 520 10.56 1.06 -22.59
CA PRO A 520 11.41 1.71 -21.62
C PRO A 520 11.37 0.97 -20.28
N GLY A 521 12.55 0.76 -19.68
CA GLY A 521 12.68 0.25 -18.32
C GLY A 521 12.54 1.33 -17.27
N GLY A 522 12.62 0.94 -15.99
CA GLY A 522 12.49 1.85 -14.84
C GLY A 522 13.69 2.80 -14.63
N ARG A 523 14.76 2.67 -15.41
CA ARG A 523 15.94 3.53 -15.33
C ARG A 523 16.22 4.18 -16.69
N PRO A 524 16.77 5.40 -16.75
CA PRO A 524 17.16 6.02 -18.01
C PRO A 524 18.08 5.11 -18.83
N GLY A 525 17.73 4.88 -20.11
CA GLY A 525 18.47 4.02 -21.03
C GLY A 525 18.25 2.50 -20.86
N GLN A 526 17.47 2.10 -19.87
CA GLN A 526 17.10 0.69 -19.70
C GLN A 526 15.95 0.34 -20.66
N VAL A 527 16.13 -0.76 -21.37
CA VAL A 527 15.11 -1.37 -22.23
C VAL A 527 14.72 -2.72 -21.63
N ILE A 528 13.44 -3.03 -21.64
CA ILE A 528 12.92 -4.33 -21.20
C ILE A 528 12.07 -4.97 -22.30
N THR A 529 11.97 -6.28 -22.26
CA THR A 529 10.99 -7.04 -23.04
C THR A 529 9.69 -7.13 -22.25
N VAL A 530 8.55 -7.30 -22.94
CA VAL A 530 7.28 -7.61 -22.26
C VAL A 530 7.51 -8.89 -21.43
N PRO A 531 7.43 -8.83 -20.09
CA PRO A 531 7.55 -10.03 -19.29
C PRO A 531 6.39 -10.98 -19.61
N SER A 532 6.68 -12.27 -19.63
CA SER A 532 5.61 -13.27 -19.65
C SER A 532 4.77 -13.12 -18.39
N CYS A 533 3.45 -13.26 -18.52
CA CYS A 533 2.58 -13.30 -17.36
C CYS A 533 2.99 -14.45 -16.43
N GLY A 534 3.30 -14.12 -15.19
CA GLY A 534 3.57 -15.11 -14.15
C GLY A 534 2.35 -15.98 -13.90
N LYS A 535 2.55 -17.21 -13.46
CA LYS A 535 1.43 -18.02 -12.96
C LYS A 535 0.94 -17.39 -11.65
N PRO A 536 -0.34 -17.04 -11.53
CA PRO A 536 -0.90 -16.51 -10.29
C PRO A 536 -0.78 -17.55 -9.18
N GLN A 537 -0.53 -17.10 -7.96
CA GLN A 537 -0.49 -17.97 -6.80
C GLN A 537 -1.92 -18.19 -6.30
N ARG A 538 -2.41 -19.41 -6.49
CA ARG A 538 -3.77 -19.80 -6.11
C ARG A 538 -3.84 -20.54 -4.79
N ASP A 539 -2.69 -20.81 -4.20
CA ASP A 539 -2.55 -21.56 -2.96
C ASP A 539 -1.50 -20.89 -2.05
N ALA A 540 -1.82 -20.81 -0.78
CA ALA A 540 -0.95 -20.25 0.23
C ALA A 540 0.43 -20.92 0.31
N SER A 541 0.55 -22.20 -0.04
CA SER A 541 1.84 -22.91 -0.06
C SER A 541 2.81 -22.39 -1.12
N GLN A 542 2.29 -21.73 -2.16
CA GLN A 542 3.07 -21.16 -3.27
C GLN A 542 3.66 -19.79 -2.93
N TYR A 543 3.17 -19.13 -1.89
CA TYR A 543 3.67 -17.82 -1.48
C TYR A 543 5.08 -17.94 -0.88
N ARG A 544 6.06 -17.43 -1.58
CA ARG A 544 7.45 -17.29 -1.11
C ARG A 544 7.72 -15.80 -0.90
N ARG A 545 8.05 -15.44 0.32
CA ARG A 545 8.66 -14.14 0.62
C ARG A 545 10.13 -14.15 0.29
#